data_586b99744356de54cc4c4ca253290581
#
_entry.id   586b99744356de54cc4c4ca253290581
#
_cell.length_a   1.000
_cell.length_b   1.000
_cell.length_c   1.000
_cell.angle_alpha   90.00
_cell.angle_beta   90.00
_cell.angle_gamma   90.00
#
_symmetry.space_group_name_H-M   'P 1'
#
loop_
_entity.id
_entity.type
_entity.pdbx_description
1 polymer ?
#
loop_
_entity_poly.entity_id
_entity_poly.type
_entity_poly.pdbx_seq_one_letter_code
_entity_poly.pdbx_strand_id
1 'polypeptide(L)'
;IILTYDTSSPHKNHLKMVTILAPAKKFMVVITEIFAIIKGVCIGPLDKFPQLPFLSYLKLGHIARRRPMENGGNNMNVLVINAGSSSLKYQLLNPATGALLAKGLCERIGIDGKFTYKPQLEGKEAIKAADVAMPTHNEAIAAVLNALVDEKNGVIGSMKEIDAVGHRVVHGGEKFAKSVVITDEVMAAIEECNPLAPLHNPANIIGIKACQQLMPGVPMVAVFDTAFHQTMPPVAYTYAIPYEYYENDKVRRYGFHGTSHKYVA
;
A
#
# COMPACT_ATOMS: atom_id res chain seq x y z
N ILE A 1 14.35 7.60 7.24
CA ILE A 1 15.72 7.92 7.67
C ILE A 1 15.63 8.06 9.19
N ILE A 2 16.25 7.16 9.93
CA ILE A 2 16.41 7.30 11.38
C ILE A 2 17.89 7.64 11.57
N LEU A 3 18.13 8.75 12.28
CA LEU A 3 19.46 9.17 12.70
C LEU A 3 19.73 8.53 14.06
N THR A 4 20.72 7.67 14.16
CA THR A 4 21.18 7.13 15.44
C THR A 4 22.54 7.71 15.79
N TYR A 5 22.73 8.07 17.05
CA TYR A 5 24.03 8.45 17.58
C TYR A 5 24.81 7.20 17.97
N ASP A 6 26.03 7.10 17.47
CA ASP A 6 26.97 6.08 17.92
C ASP A 6 27.74 6.62 19.14
N THR A 7 27.45 6.09 20.30
CA THR A 7 28.08 6.50 21.57
C THR A 7 29.35 5.70 21.89
N SER A 8 29.83 4.84 21.01
CA SER A 8 30.95 3.93 21.28
C SER A 8 32.35 4.52 21.05
N SER A 9 32.46 5.81 20.63
CA SER A 9 33.75 6.45 20.41
C SER A 9 33.79 7.87 20.96
N PRO A 10 34.71 8.20 21.89
CA PRO A 10 34.72 9.51 22.58
C PRO A 10 35.27 10.69 21.76
N HIS A 11 35.68 10.51 20.52
CA HIS A 11 36.38 11.57 19.77
C HIS A 11 36.00 11.79 18.30
N LYS A 12 34.88 11.23 17.80
CA LYS A 12 34.38 11.60 16.45
C LYS A 12 32.86 11.49 16.40
N ASN A 13 32.17 12.61 16.42
CA ASN A 13 30.76 12.71 16.09
C ASN A 13 30.54 12.42 14.60
N HIS A 14 30.45 11.15 14.22
CA HIS A 14 30.03 10.75 12.89
C HIS A 14 28.54 10.37 12.91
N LEU A 15 27.73 11.21 12.28
CA LEU A 15 26.34 10.90 11.98
C LEU A 15 26.33 9.76 10.95
N LYS A 16 26.06 8.53 11.37
CA LYS A 16 25.84 7.42 10.43
C LYS A 16 24.41 7.46 9.92
N MET A 17 24.27 7.69 8.63
CA MET A 17 23.00 7.57 7.94
C MET A 17 22.68 6.08 7.79
N VAL A 18 21.84 5.56 8.69
CA VAL A 18 21.31 4.21 8.55
C VAL A 18 20.15 4.26 7.55
N THR A 19 20.43 3.87 6.31
CA THR A 19 19.38 3.63 5.33
C THR A 19 18.65 2.35 5.75
N ILE A 20 17.54 2.51 6.47
CA ILE A 20 16.68 1.36 6.75
C ILE A 20 16.12 0.89 5.42
N LEU A 21 16.50 -0.30 5.00
CA LEU A 21 15.89 -1.06 3.92
C LEU A 21 14.42 -1.36 4.27
N ALA A 22 13.55 -0.36 4.11
CA ALA A 22 12.15 -0.42 4.52
C ALA A 22 11.10 -0.56 3.38
N PRO A 23 11.41 -0.89 2.11
CA PRO A 23 10.34 -1.03 1.14
C PRO A 23 9.43 -2.25 1.44
N ALA A 24 9.99 -3.39 1.80
CA ALA A 24 9.20 -4.61 2.03
C ALA A 24 8.27 -4.51 3.25
N LYS A 25 8.72 -3.88 4.32
CA LYS A 25 7.98 -3.78 5.59
C LYS A 25 6.78 -2.83 5.52
N LYS A 26 6.86 -1.74 4.75
CA LYS A 26 5.73 -0.82 4.52
C LYS A 26 4.54 -1.49 3.84
N PHE A 27 4.80 -2.40 2.91
CA PHE A 27 3.77 -3.17 2.24
C PHE A 27 3.07 -4.18 3.18
N MET A 28 3.75 -4.69 4.20
CA MET A 28 3.17 -5.64 5.16
C MET A 28 2.02 -5.05 5.99
N VAL A 29 2.11 -3.79 6.43
CA VAL A 29 1.01 -3.13 7.17
C VAL A 29 -0.21 -2.95 6.27
N VAL A 30 0.01 -2.48 5.04
CA VAL A 30 -1.06 -2.36 4.03
C VAL A 30 -1.76 -3.70 3.82
N ILE A 31 -1.01 -4.78 3.71
CA ILE A 31 -1.54 -6.13 3.48
C ILE A 31 -2.35 -6.63 4.66
N THR A 32 -1.88 -6.42 5.89
CA THR A 32 -2.60 -6.85 7.10
C THR A 32 -3.94 -6.12 7.20
N GLU A 33 -3.99 -4.83 6.90
CA GLU A 33 -5.23 -4.06 6.89
C GLU A 33 -6.18 -4.52 5.77
N ILE A 34 -5.68 -4.76 4.56
CA ILE A 34 -6.47 -5.27 3.43
C ILE A 34 -7.06 -6.64 3.77
N PHE A 35 -6.25 -7.54 4.29
CA PHE A 35 -6.67 -8.88 4.67
C PHE A 35 -7.80 -8.89 5.72
N ALA A 36 -7.68 -8.02 6.73
CA ALA A 36 -8.70 -7.88 7.76
C ALA A 36 -10.02 -7.33 7.22
N ILE A 37 -9.96 -6.32 6.35
CA ILE A 37 -11.16 -5.72 5.73
C ILE A 37 -11.87 -6.75 4.85
N ILE A 38 -11.15 -7.50 4.02
CA ILE A 38 -11.74 -8.47 3.09
C ILE A 38 -12.38 -9.64 3.83
N LYS A 39 -11.78 -10.08 4.94
CA LYS A 39 -12.34 -11.17 5.78
C LYS A 39 -13.42 -10.72 6.76
N GLY A 40 -13.78 -9.42 6.80
CA GLY A 40 -14.75 -8.89 7.73
C GLY A 40 -14.29 -8.99 9.19
N VAL A 41 -13.00 -9.07 9.44
CA VAL A 41 -12.40 -9.08 10.77
C VAL A 41 -12.24 -7.62 11.22
N CYS A 42 -13.02 -7.18 12.22
CA CYS A 42 -12.76 -5.89 12.87
C CYS A 42 -11.42 -5.98 13.62
N ILE A 43 -10.40 -5.32 13.11
CA ILE A 43 -9.18 -5.06 13.90
C ILE A 43 -9.54 -3.91 14.83
N GLY A 44 -9.68 -4.20 16.13
CA GLY A 44 -9.70 -3.18 17.17
C GLY A 44 -8.37 -2.42 17.23
N PRO A 45 -8.29 -1.30 17.96
CA PRO A 45 -7.04 -0.56 18.12
C PRO A 45 -5.90 -1.49 18.56
N LEU A 46 -4.75 -1.37 17.91
CA LEU A 46 -3.56 -2.23 18.10
C LEU A 46 -2.95 -2.15 19.52
N ASP A 47 -3.32 -1.13 20.28
CA ASP A 47 -2.91 -0.86 21.67
C ASP A 47 -3.35 -1.92 22.69
N LYS A 48 -4.29 -2.81 22.34
CA LYS A 48 -4.75 -3.91 23.19
C LYS A 48 -3.99 -5.24 23.04
N PHE A 49 -3.01 -5.30 22.16
CA PHE A 49 -2.24 -6.52 21.94
C PHE A 49 -0.79 -6.34 22.39
N PRO A 50 -0.33 -7.10 23.43
CA PRO A 50 1.09 -7.11 23.79
C PRO A 50 1.90 -7.64 22.61
N GLN A 51 3.15 -7.18 22.49
CA GLN A 51 4.10 -7.50 21.43
C GLN A 51 4.19 -9.01 21.18
N LEU A 52 3.40 -9.50 20.23
CA LEU A 52 3.49 -10.89 19.76
C LEU A 52 4.30 -10.89 18.45
N PRO A 53 5.24 -11.83 18.27
CA PRO A 53 5.93 -11.96 17.01
C PRO A 53 4.93 -12.24 15.88
N PHE A 54 5.19 -11.71 14.70
CA PHE A 54 4.33 -11.71 13.51
C PHE A 54 3.60 -13.03 13.23
N LEU A 55 4.23 -14.17 13.52
CA LEU A 55 3.64 -15.51 13.38
C LEU A 55 2.45 -15.78 14.30
N SER A 56 2.32 -15.09 15.43
CA SER A 56 1.19 -15.27 16.35
C SER A 56 -0.06 -14.52 15.93
N TYR A 57 0.05 -13.42 15.16
CA TYR A 57 -1.12 -12.73 14.58
C TYR A 57 -1.85 -13.61 13.55
N LEU A 58 -1.12 -14.44 12.84
CA LEU A 58 -1.71 -15.40 11.89
C LEU A 58 -2.47 -16.55 12.60
N LYS A 59 -2.15 -16.85 13.86
CA LYS A 59 -2.83 -17.90 14.65
C LYS A 59 -4.14 -17.43 15.32
N LEU A 60 -4.33 -16.12 15.52
CA LEU A 60 -5.56 -15.55 16.11
C LEU A 60 -6.79 -15.60 15.20
N GLY A 61 -6.64 -15.98 13.92
CA GLY A 61 -7.74 -16.27 13.01
C GLY A 61 -8.61 -17.50 13.42
N HIS A 62 -8.31 -18.16 14.55
CA HIS A 62 -9.00 -19.37 14.99
C HIS A 62 -10.12 -19.14 16.02
N ILE A 63 -10.44 -17.90 16.39
CA ILE A 63 -11.47 -17.63 17.44
C ILE A 63 -12.76 -17.04 16.87
N ALA A 64 -13.05 -17.21 15.61
CA ALA A 64 -14.41 -17.06 15.10
C ALA A 64 -14.87 -18.40 14.56
N ARG A 65 -15.55 -19.19 15.41
CA ARG A 65 -16.25 -20.43 14.98
C ARG A 65 -17.30 -20.08 13.93
N ARG A 66 -16.91 -20.10 12.65
CA ARG A 66 -17.80 -20.40 11.54
C ARG A 66 -17.27 -21.66 10.87
N ARG A 67 -18.20 -22.54 10.48
CA ARG A 67 -18.01 -23.91 9.96
C ARG A 67 -16.75 -24.07 9.11
N PRO A 68 -16.05 -25.22 9.17
CA PRO A 68 -14.95 -25.52 8.27
C PRO A 68 -15.48 -25.51 6.85
N MET A 69 -14.94 -24.62 6.01
CA MET A 69 -14.97 -24.85 4.57
C MET A 69 -13.96 -25.96 4.31
N GLU A 70 -14.44 -27.05 3.81
CA GLU A 70 -13.63 -28.18 3.39
C GLU A 70 -12.71 -27.76 2.23
N ASN A 71 -11.46 -28.17 2.34
CA ASN A 71 -10.43 -28.27 1.29
C ASN A 71 -10.04 -27.00 0.52
N GLY A 72 -8.98 -26.37 0.99
CA GLY A 72 -8.20 -25.37 0.26
C GLY A 72 -7.51 -24.45 1.26
N GLY A 73 -6.21 -24.62 1.45
CA GLY A 73 -5.42 -23.67 2.22
C GLY A 73 -5.73 -22.27 1.74
N ASN A 74 -5.89 -21.33 2.66
CA ASN A 74 -6.21 -19.92 2.41
C ASN A 74 -5.15 -19.23 1.51
N ASN A 75 -5.18 -19.54 0.23
CA ASN A 75 -4.23 -19.03 -0.75
C ASN A 75 -4.79 -17.74 -1.36
N MET A 76 -4.89 -16.69 -0.53
CA MET A 76 -5.29 -15.37 -1.00
C MET A 76 -4.07 -14.63 -1.51
N ASN A 77 -4.11 -14.12 -2.73
CA ASN A 77 -3.08 -13.25 -3.28
C ASN A 77 -3.57 -11.81 -3.35
N VAL A 78 -2.80 -10.89 -2.79
CA VAL A 78 -3.10 -9.46 -2.80
C VAL A 78 -2.06 -8.73 -3.65
N LEU A 79 -2.53 -8.01 -4.66
CA LEU A 79 -1.70 -7.11 -5.44
C LEU A 79 -1.69 -5.74 -4.76
N VAL A 80 -0.52 -5.24 -4.39
CA VAL A 80 -0.37 -3.92 -3.79
C VAL A 80 0.22 -2.95 -4.81
N ILE A 81 -0.46 -1.83 -5.00
CA ILE A 81 -0.12 -0.80 -5.98
C ILE A 81 0.18 0.52 -5.26
N ASN A 82 1.26 1.16 -5.69
CA ASN A 82 1.61 2.52 -5.34
C ASN A 82 1.87 3.30 -6.64
N ALA A 83 0.84 3.97 -7.14
CA ALA A 83 0.88 4.78 -8.36
C ALA A 83 1.32 6.22 -8.03
N GLY A 84 2.38 6.67 -8.69
CA GLY A 84 2.83 8.05 -8.75
C GLY A 84 2.54 8.66 -10.12
N SER A 85 2.89 9.93 -10.35
CA SER A 85 2.61 10.64 -11.60
C SER A 85 3.25 9.99 -12.83
N SER A 86 4.47 9.48 -12.72
CA SER A 86 5.23 8.85 -13.81
C SER A 86 5.83 7.49 -13.43
N SER A 87 5.36 6.90 -12.34
CA SER A 87 5.88 5.61 -11.87
C SER A 87 4.82 4.81 -11.14
N LEU A 88 4.98 3.48 -11.14
CA LEU A 88 4.10 2.56 -10.43
C LEU A 88 4.96 1.47 -9.79
N LYS A 89 4.91 1.36 -8.46
CA LYS A 89 5.52 0.26 -7.70
C LYS A 89 4.46 -0.76 -7.35
N TYR A 90 4.81 -2.04 -7.45
CA TYR A 90 3.88 -3.12 -7.15
C TYR A 90 4.50 -4.29 -6.42
N GLN A 91 3.68 -5.03 -5.70
CA GLN A 91 4.03 -6.31 -5.09
C GLN A 91 2.81 -7.23 -5.10
N LEU A 92 3.01 -8.50 -5.46
CA LEU A 92 2.02 -9.56 -5.28
C LEU A 92 2.45 -10.40 -4.07
N LEU A 93 1.57 -10.56 -3.12
CA LEU A 93 1.85 -11.21 -1.83
C LEU A 93 0.73 -12.15 -1.44
N ASN A 94 1.12 -13.21 -0.73
CA ASN A 94 0.18 -14.04 0.00
C ASN A 94 0.17 -13.59 1.48
N PRO A 95 -0.89 -12.92 1.96
CA PRO A 95 -0.93 -12.40 3.32
C PRO A 95 -1.04 -13.49 4.39
N ALA A 96 -1.51 -14.69 4.05
CA ALA A 96 -1.63 -15.78 5.02
C ALA A 96 -0.27 -16.39 5.39
N THR A 97 0.64 -16.43 4.44
CA THR A 97 2.01 -16.96 4.62
C THR A 97 3.06 -15.86 4.79
N GLY A 98 2.72 -14.62 4.42
CA GLY A 98 3.67 -13.51 4.32
C GLY A 98 4.61 -13.63 3.10
N ALA A 99 4.36 -14.59 2.20
CA ALA A 99 5.21 -14.81 1.03
C ALA A 99 5.05 -13.70 0.00
N LEU A 100 6.16 -13.11 -0.39
CA LEU A 100 6.25 -12.22 -1.55
C LEU A 100 6.41 -13.08 -2.80
N LEU A 101 5.45 -13.03 -3.73
CA LEU A 101 5.49 -13.81 -4.97
C LEU A 101 6.23 -13.07 -6.08
N ALA A 102 5.94 -11.77 -6.23
CA ALA A 102 6.61 -10.92 -7.20
C ALA A 102 6.62 -9.46 -6.72
N LYS A 103 7.57 -8.68 -7.23
CA LYS A 103 7.63 -7.23 -7.07
C LYS A 103 8.22 -6.57 -8.31
N GLY A 104 7.97 -5.28 -8.46
CA GLY A 104 8.55 -4.55 -9.57
C GLY A 104 8.24 -3.06 -9.56
N LEU A 105 8.59 -2.45 -10.68
CA LEU A 105 8.55 -1.01 -10.87
C LEU A 105 8.33 -0.72 -12.35
N CYS A 106 7.34 0.13 -12.63
CA CYS A 106 7.22 0.84 -13.90
C CYS A 106 7.71 2.26 -13.68
N GLU A 107 8.61 2.72 -14.52
CA GLU A 107 9.19 4.08 -14.47
C GLU A 107 8.97 4.77 -15.79
N ARG A 108 9.02 6.11 -15.78
CA ARG A 108 8.92 6.95 -16.98
C ARG A 108 7.63 6.69 -17.77
N ILE A 109 6.53 6.40 -17.07
CA ILE A 109 5.19 6.28 -17.65
C ILE A 109 4.84 7.62 -18.32
N GLY A 110 4.33 7.55 -19.55
CA GLY A 110 4.03 8.71 -20.37
C GLY A 110 5.23 9.25 -21.15
N ILE A 111 6.41 8.62 -21.06
CA ILE A 111 7.63 9.01 -21.76
C ILE A 111 8.11 7.85 -22.64
N ASP A 112 9.09 7.08 -22.18
CA ASP A 112 9.71 5.97 -22.91
C ASP A 112 9.59 4.63 -22.17
N GLY A 113 8.96 4.60 -21.01
CA GLY A 113 8.62 3.44 -20.23
C GLY A 113 9.76 2.47 -19.91
N LYS A 114 10.06 2.27 -18.63
CA LYS A 114 11.01 1.25 -18.15
C LYS A 114 10.28 0.28 -17.21
N PHE A 115 10.34 -1.00 -17.54
CA PHE A 115 9.65 -2.05 -16.81
C PHE A 115 10.63 -2.96 -16.08
N THR A 116 10.40 -3.13 -14.79
CA THR A 116 11.16 -4.06 -13.94
C THR A 116 10.17 -5.05 -13.29
N TYR A 117 10.46 -6.35 -13.45
CA TYR A 117 9.72 -7.45 -12.82
C TYR A 117 10.69 -8.38 -12.11
N LYS A 118 10.41 -8.71 -10.86
CA LYS A 118 11.25 -9.58 -10.03
C LYS A 118 10.38 -10.66 -9.38
N PRO A 119 10.22 -11.82 -10.03
CA PRO A 119 9.60 -12.99 -9.41
C PRO A 119 10.44 -13.44 -8.22
N GLN A 120 9.79 -14.00 -7.21
CA GLN A 120 10.46 -14.50 -6.00
C GLN A 120 10.36 -16.03 -5.90
N LEU A 121 9.98 -16.68 -6.97
CA LEU A 121 9.92 -18.14 -7.11
C LEU A 121 11.20 -18.64 -7.77
N GLU A 122 11.69 -19.81 -7.32
CA GLU A 122 12.88 -20.46 -7.87
C GLU A 122 12.67 -20.80 -9.36
N GLY A 123 13.71 -20.68 -10.15
CA GLY A 123 13.70 -20.96 -11.59
C GLY A 123 13.02 -19.91 -12.47
N LYS A 124 12.53 -18.80 -11.91
CA LYS A 124 11.94 -17.70 -12.66
C LYS A 124 12.94 -16.56 -12.90
N GLU A 125 12.91 -15.98 -14.08
CA GLU A 125 13.84 -14.93 -14.49
C GLU A 125 13.26 -13.53 -14.27
N ALA A 126 14.10 -12.60 -13.81
CA ALA A 126 13.73 -11.20 -13.63
C ALA A 126 13.90 -10.40 -14.93
N ILE A 127 12.97 -9.46 -15.15
CA ILE A 127 13.11 -8.41 -16.16
C ILE A 127 13.69 -7.17 -15.46
N LYS A 128 14.75 -6.59 -16.00
CA LYS A 128 15.47 -5.45 -15.42
C LYS A 128 15.41 -4.25 -16.36
N ALA A 129 14.61 -3.26 -16.01
CA ALA A 129 14.50 -1.98 -16.70
C ALA A 129 14.36 -2.10 -18.24
N ALA A 130 13.57 -3.09 -18.70
CA ALA A 130 13.30 -3.28 -20.12
C ALA A 130 12.48 -2.10 -20.67
N ASP A 131 12.72 -1.75 -21.92
CA ASP A 131 11.93 -0.77 -22.64
C ASP A 131 10.56 -1.36 -22.95
N VAL A 132 9.51 -0.78 -22.37
CA VAL A 132 8.12 -1.16 -22.59
C VAL A 132 7.31 0.11 -22.79
N ALA A 133 6.60 0.22 -23.90
CA ALA A 133 5.72 1.37 -24.12
C ALA A 133 4.61 1.42 -23.08
N MET A 134 4.63 2.44 -22.26
CA MET A 134 3.65 2.70 -21.22
C MET A 134 3.17 4.14 -21.31
N PRO A 135 2.38 4.49 -22.35
CA PRO A 135 1.87 5.86 -22.53
C PRO A 135 0.99 6.32 -21.37
N THR A 136 0.31 5.40 -20.70
CA THR A 136 -0.50 5.69 -19.51
C THR A 136 -0.32 4.63 -18.43
N HIS A 137 -0.97 4.83 -17.28
CA HIS A 137 -0.98 3.84 -16.19
C HIS A 137 -1.75 2.56 -16.56
N ASN A 138 -2.66 2.61 -17.55
CA ASN A 138 -3.34 1.42 -18.03
C ASN A 138 -2.35 0.43 -18.63
N GLU A 139 -1.47 0.87 -19.53
CA GLU A 139 -0.44 0.03 -20.13
C GLU A 139 0.58 -0.44 -19.10
N ALA A 140 0.92 0.42 -18.13
CA ALA A 140 1.81 0.03 -17.05
C ALA A 140 1.22 -1.10 -16.20
N ILE A 141 -0.05 -1.01 -15.81
CA ILE A 141 -0.74 -2.07 -15.06
C ILE A 141 -0.93 -3.31 -15.92
N ALA A 142 -1.29 -3.15 -17.20
CA ALA A 142 -1.39 -4.28 -18.11
C ALA A 142 -0.05 -5.03 -18.24
N ALA A 143 1.08 -4.33 -18.33
CA ALA A 143 2.41 -4.94 -18.34
C ALA A 143 2.69 -5.72 -17.05
N VAL A 144 2.30 -5.17 -15.89
CA VAL A 144 2.41 -5.87 -14.60
C VAL A 144 1.58 -7.16 -14.61
N LEU A 145 0.30 -7.08 -14.98
CA LEU A 145 -0.60 -8.23 -14.98
C LEU A 145 -0.12 -9.32 -15.94
N ASN A 146 0.31 -8.94 -17.14
CA ASN A 146 0.88 -9.87 -18.12
C ASN A 146 2.13 -10.58 -17.59
N ALA A 147 3.02 -9.85 -16.92
CA ALA A 147 4.23 -10.45 -16.33
C ALA A 147 3.91 -11.41 -15.18
N LEU A 148 2.84 -11.16 -14.41
CA LEU A 148 2.42 -12.03 -13.31
C LEU A 148 1.90 -13.39 -13.80
N VAL A 149 1.27 -13.45 -15.00
CA VAL A 149 0.70 -14.65 -15.61
C VAL A 149 1.52 -15.18 -16.79
N ASP A 150 2.72 -14.66 -17.03
CA ASP A 150 3.60 -15.10 -18.11
C ASP A 150 3.91 -16.60 -17.99
N GLU A 151 3.87 -17.34 -19.10
CA GLU A 151 4.02 -18.81 -19.10
C GLU A 151 5.37 -19.24 -18.51
N LYS A 152 6.46 -18.50 -18.81
CA LYS A 152 7.80 -18.84 -18.37
C LYS A 152 8.12 -18.26 -16.98
N ASN A 153 7.85 -16.98 -16.77
CA ASN A 153 8.31 -16.24 -15.60
C ASN A 153 7.20 -15.76 -14.66
N GLY A 154 5.93 -16.03 -15.00
CA GLY A 154 4.78 -15.70 -14.16
C GLY A 154 4.78 -16.47 -12.84
N VAL A 155 4.15 -15.90 -11.84
CA VAL A 155 4.07 -16.45 -10.47
C VAL A 155 2.66 -16.91 -10.10
N ILE A 156 1.67 -16.66 -10.95
CA ILE A 156 0.28 -17.14 -10.87
C ILE A 156 -0.15 -17.67 -12.24
N GLY A 157 -1.08 -18.60 -12.25
CA GLY A 157 -1.56 -19.23 -13.48
C GLY A 157 -2.61 -18.39 -14.21
N SER A 158 -3.31 -17.52 -13.52
CA SER A 158 -4.32 -16.63 -14.10
C SER A 158 -4.57 -15.40 -13.23
N MET A 159 -5.12 -14.34 -13.83
CA MET A 159 -5.53 -13.13 -13.09
C MET A 159 -6.63 -13.38 -12.05
N LYS A 160 -7.38 -14.47 -12.18
CA LYS A 160 -8.40 -14.88 -11.20
C LYS A 160 -7.81 -15.27 -9.84
N GLU A 161 -6.50 -15.49 -9.77
CA GLU A 161 -5.80 -15.74 -8.52
C GLU A 161 -5.43 -14.45 -7.76
N ILE A 162 -5.76 -13.27 -8.30
CA ILE A 162 -5.65 -12.01 -7.58
C ILE A 162 -6.98 -11.75 -6.88
N ASP A 163 -7.00 -11.95 -5.58
CA ASP A 163 -8.23 -11.88 -4.76
C ASP A 163 -8.59 -10.46 -4.34
N ALA A 164 -7.60 -9.56 -4.29
CA ALA A 164 -7.80 -8.15 -3.97
C ALA A 164 -6.65 -7.27 -4.45
N VAL A 165 -6.92 -5.96 -4.58
CA VAL A 165 -5.89 -4.96 -4.85
C VAL A 165 -5.89 -3.92 -3.74
N GLY A 166 -4.71 -3.65 -3.18
CA GLY A 166 -4.50 -2.57 -2.22
C GLY A 166 -3.81 -1.38 -2.86
N HIS A 167 -4.41 -0.21 -2.70
CA HIS A 167 -3.88 1.04 -3.23
C HIS A 167 -3.40 1.95 -2.13
N ARG A 168 -2.14 2.42 -2.22
CA ARG A 168 -1.71 3.55 -1.42
C ARG A 168 -2.35 4.81 -1.97
N VAL A 169 -3.03 5.57 -1.11
CA VAL A 169 -3.59 6.89 -1.39
C VAL A 169 -2.91 7.89 -0.46
N VAL A 170 -2.40 8.99 -1.01
CA VAL A 170 -1.60 9.92 -0.20
C VAL A 170 -2.47 10.71 0.77
N HIS A 171 -3.61 11.24 0.34
CA HIS A 171 -4.43 12.09 1.18
C HIS A 171 -5.88 11.60 1.26
N GLY A 172 -6.33 11.33 2.47
CA GLY A 172 -7.71 10.95 2.78
C GLY A 172 -8.52 12.05 3.47
N GLY A 173 -7.98 13.27 3.57
CA GLY A 173 -8.62 14.37 4.28
C GLY A 173 -8.89 14.03 5.74
N GLU A 174 -10.00 14.52 6.26
CA GLU A 174 -10.51 14.19 7.58
C GLU A 174 -11.48 12.99 7.56
N LYS A 175 -11.85 12.50 6.35
CA LYS A 175 -12.88 11.49 6.17
C LYS A 175 -12.42 10.07 6.50
N PHE A 176 -11.12 9.79 6.38
CA PHE A 176 -10.59 8.43 6.49
C PHE A 176 -9.55 8.32 7.61
N ALA A 177 -9.94 7.67 8.71
CA ALA A 177 -9.06 7.30 9.83
C ALA A 177 -8.54 5.85 9.75
N LYS A 178 -8.92 5.10 8.72
CA LYS A 178 -8.53 3.70 8.48
C LYS A 178 -8.64 3.36 7.00
N SER A 179 -8.10 2.20 6.62
CA SER A 179 -8.27 1.65 5.27
C SER A 179 -9.71 1.26 5.01
N VAL A 180 -10.17 1.44 3.77
CA VAL A 180 -11.56 1.18 3.36
C VAL A 180 -11.62 0.48 2.00
N VAL A 181 -12.68 -0.30 1.77
CA VAL A 181 -13.01 -0.79 0.42
C VAL A 181 -13.41 0.40 -0.45
N ILE A 182 -12.89 0.45 -1.66
CA ILE A 182 -13.16 1.53 -2.61
C ILE A 182 -14.54 1.30 -3.24
N THR A 183 -15.48 2.19 -2.94
CA THR A 183 -16.78 2.33 -3.59
C THR A 183 -16.78 3.64 -4.38
N ASP A 184 -17.88 3.92 -5.10
CA ASP A 184 -18.03 5.19 -5.81
C ASP A 184 -18.03 6.39 -4.86
N GLU A 185 -18.61 6.25 -3.65
CA GLU A 185 -18.59 7.29 -2.62
C GLU A 185 -17.18 7.51 -2.07
N VAL A 186 -16.40 6.43 -1.90
CA VAL A 186 -15.00 6.53 -1.47
C VAL A 186 -14.15 7.18 -2.56
N MET A 187 -14.38 6.85 -3.84
CA MET A 187 -13.70 7.50 -4.95
C MET A 187 -14.00 9.00 -5.00
N ALA A 188 -15.26 9.40 -4.87
CA ALA A 188 -15.64 10.81 -4.82
C ALA A 188 -14.94 11.54 -3.65
N ALA A 189 -14.91 10.92 -2.48
CA ALA A 189 -14.22 11.50 -1.32
C ALA A 189 -12.70 11.60 -1.48
N ILE A 190 -12.07 10.69 -2.23
CA ILE A 190 -10.64 10.80 -2.59
C ILE A 190 -10.44 11.94 -3.60
N GLU A 191 -11.35 12.11 -4.57
CA GLU A 191 -11.30 13.19 -5.55
C GLU A 191 -11.45 14.57 -4.90
N GLU A 192 -12.31 14.71 -3.88
CA GLU A 192 -12.43 15.94 -3.07
C GLU A 192 -11.12 16.33 -2.36
N CYS A 193 -10.24 15.36 -2.10
CA CYS A 193 -8.93 15.61 -1.50
C CYS A 193 -7.86 16.04 -2.52
N ASN A 194 -8.15 16.13 -3.82
CA ASN A 194 -7.20 16.55 -4.84
C ASN A 194 -6.55 17.92 -4.56
N PRO A 195 -7.27 18.96 -4.09
CA PRO A 195 -6.66 20.24 -3.77
C PRO A 195 -5.62 20.15 -2.62
N LEU A 196 -5.79 19.19 -1.71
CA LEU A 196 -4.88 18.96 -0.59
C LEU A 196 -3.61 18.18 -1.00
N ALA A 197 -3.66 17.43 -2.11
CA ALA A 197 -2.54 16.64 -2.63
C ALA A 197 -2.52 16.63 -4.17
N PRO A 198 -2.39 17.79 -4.84
CA PRO A 198 -2.59 17.93 -6.29
C PRO A 198 -1.58 17.17 -7.13
N LEU A 199 -0.39 16.89 -6.58
CA LEU A 199 0.66 16.12 -7.27
C LEU A 199 0.55 14.60 -7.07
N HIS A 200 -0.31 14.13 -6.16
CA HIS A 200 -0.34 12.73 -5.72
C HIS A 200 -1.69 12.07 -5.92
N ASN A 201 -2.76 12.64 -5.36
CA ASN A 201 -4.09 12.02 -5.41
C ASN A 201 -4.60 11.78 -6.83
N PRO A 202 -4.45 12.71 -7.80
CA PRO A 202 -4.86 12.43 -9.17
C PRO A 202 -4.19 11.20 -9.77
N ALA A 203 -2.88 11.00 -9.52
CA ALA A 203 -2.15 9.82 -9.98
C ALA A 203 -2.63 8.54 -9.28
N ASN A 204 -2.93 8.60 -7.97
CA ASN A 204 -3.50 7.46 -7.25
C ASN A 204 -4.86 7.06 -7.82
N ILE A 205 -5.73 8.04 -8.12
CA ILE A 205 -7.05 7.83 -8.75
C ILE A 205 -6.91 7.17 -10.11
N ILE A 206 -5.98 7.63 -10.95
CA ILE A 206 -5.69 7.01 -12.26
C ILE A 206 -5.30 5.54 -12.08
N GLY A 207 -4.41 5.24 -11.13
CA GLY A 207 -4.00 3.87 -10.82
C GLY A 207 -5.16 2.98 -10.35
N ILE A 208 -6.06 3.51 -9.51
CA ILE A 208 -7.26 2.79 -9.05
C ILE A 208 -8.18 2.49 -10.23
N LYS A 209 -8.52 3.52 -11.04
CA LYS A 209 -9.40 3.38 -12.21
C LYS A 209 -8.85 2.38 -13.23
N ALA A 210 -7.54 2.39 -13.46
CA ALA A 210 -6.88 1.43 -14.34
C ALA A 210 -7.00 -0.01 -13.82
N CYS A 211 -6.81 -0.23 -12.51
CA CYS A 211 -7.01 -1.55 -11.91
C CYS A 211 -8.47 -2.02 -11.97
N GLN A 212 -9.44 -1.14 -11.71
CA GLN A 212 -10.87 -1.45 -11.83
C GLN A 212 -11.23 -1.87 -13.25
N GLN A 213 -10.66 -1.22 -14.25
CA GLN A 213 -10.89 -1.49 -15.68
C GLN A 213 -10.32 -2.86 -16.11
N LEU A 214 -9.10 -3.17 -15.66
CA LEU A 214 -8.37 -4.39 -16.06
C LEU A 214 -8.75 -5.61 -15.22
N MET A 215 -9.27 -5.41 -14.01
CA MET A 215 -9.67 -6.46 -13.07
C MET A 215 -11.09 -6.20 -12.54
N PRO A 216 -12.13 -6.26 -13.40
CA PRO A 216 -13.50 -6.02 -12.98
C PRO A 216 -13.95 -7.05 -11.94
N GLY A 217 -14.60 -6.58 -10.88
CA GLY A 217 -15.10 -7.41 -9.78
C GLY A 217 -14.07 -7.79 -8.71
N VAL A 218 -12.80 -7.48 -8.90
CA VAL A 218 -11.78 -7.67 -7.85
C VAL A 218 -11.91 -6.53 -6.82
N PRO A 219 -12.02 -6.83 -5.51
CA PRO A 219 -12.13 -5.80 -4.48
C PRO A 219 -10.89 -4.90 -4.45
N MET A 220 -11.11 -3.59 -4.40
CA MET A 220 -10.06 -2.58 -4.28
C MET A 220 -10.11 -1.95 -2.88
N VAL A 221 -8.96 -1.75 -2.25
CA VAL A 221 -8.85 -1.18 -0.89
C VAL A 221 -7.92 0.02 -0.92
N ALA A 222 -8.39 1.16 -0.41
CA ALA A 222 -7.57 2.36 -0.21
C ALA A 222 -6.92 2.34 1.18
N VAL A 223 -5.62 2.62 1.21
CA VAL A 223 -4.81 2.76 2.42
C VAL A 223 -4.19 4.16 2.40
N PHE A 224 -4.59 5.00 3.37
CA PHE A 224 -4.27 6.42 3.37
C PHE A 224 -3.03 6.72 4.20
N ASP A 225 -2.11 7.52 3.64
CA ASP A 225 -0.93 8.00 4.37
C ASP A 225 -1.31 8.89 5.57
N THR A 226 -2.46 9.56 5.50
CA THR A 226 -2.95 10.47 6.54
C THR A 226 -3.72 9.77 7.66
N ALA A 227 -4.19 8.53 7.46
CA ALA A 227 -5.12 7.86 8.37
C ALA A 227 -4.55 7.66 9.79
N PHE A 228 -3.29 7.27 9.91
CA PHE A 228 -2.63 7.05 11.23
C PHE A 228 -2.61 8.32 12.09
N HIS A 229 -2.55 9.48 11.47
CA HIS A 229 -2.44 10.78 12.14
C HIS A 229 -3.80 11.41 12.49
N GLN A 230 -4.91 10.77 12.18
CA GLN A 230 -6.24 11.29 12.48
C GLN A 230 -6.58 11.32 13.99
N THR A 231 -5.73 10.72 14.82
CA THR A 231 -5.84 10.79 16.28
C THR A 231 -5.26 12.07 16.89
N MET A 232 -4.63 12.96 16.09
CA MET A 232 -4.15 14.25 16.58
C MET A 232 -5.30 15.08 17.14
N PRO A 233 -5.18 15.66 18.36
CA PRO A 233 -6.21 16.54 18.91
C PRO A 233 -6.20 17.92 18.19
N PRO A 234 -7.31 18.69 18.25
CA PRO A 234 -7.40 19.99 17.59
C PRO A 234 -6.26 20.94 17.90
N VAL A 235 -5.79 20.98 19.15
CA VAL A 235 -4.65 21.82 19.57
C VAL A 235 -3.35 21.46 18.85
N ALA A 236 -3.21 20.23 18.33
CA ALA A 236 -2.01 19.78 17.63
C ALA A 236 -2.11 19.95 16.11
N TYR A 237 -3.31 19.95 15.54
CA TYR A 237 -3.47 20.05 14.10
C TYR A 237 -3.89 21.45 13.60
N THR A 238 -4.48 22.30 14.45
CA THR A 238 -4.89 23.65 14.06
C THR A 238 -3.68 24.56 13.99
N TYR A 239 -3.55 25.34 12.90
CA TYR A 239 -2.52 26.35 12.76
C TYR A 239 -2.96 27.68 13.36
N ALA A 240 -2.02 28.51 13.82
CA ALA A 240 -2.24 29.84 14.34
C ALA A 240 -2.45 30.88 13.20
N ILE A 241 -3.47 30.66 12.39
CA ILE A 241 -3.93 31.50 11.28
C ILE A 241 -5.43 31.68 11.43
N PRO A 242 -6.10 32.59 10.67
CA PRO A 242 -7.55 32.72 10.72
C PRO A 242 -8.25 31.36 10.57
N TYR A 243 -9.18 31.07 11.48
CA TYR A 243 -9.81 29.75 11.59
C TYR A 243 -10.66 29.39 10.37
N GLU A 244 -11.11 30.40 9.63
CA GLU A 244 -11.85 30.28 8.37
C GLU A 244 -11.10 29.45 7.31
N TYR A 245 -9.78 29.46 7.27
CA TYR A 245 -9.00 28.60 6.37
C TYR A 245 -9.14 27.11 6.71
N TYR A 246 -9.28 26.79 8.00
CA TYR A 246 -9.61 25.43 8.38
C TYR A 246 -11.05 25.07 8.02
N GLU A 247 -12.00 25.95 8.32
CA GLU A 247 -13.42 25.66 8.07
C GLU A 247 -13.73 25.51 6.58
N ASN A 248 -13.21 26.39 5.75
CA ASN A 248 -13.52 26.44 4.33
C ASN A 248 -12.59 25.55 3.48
N ASP A 249 -11.29 25.62 3.74
CA ASP A 249 -10.26 25.03 2.88
C ASP A 249 -9.60 23.79 3.51
N LYS A 250 -10.02 23.40 4.72
CA LYS A 250 -9.45 22.28 5.48
C LYS A 250 -7.94 22.40 5.72
N VAL A 251 -7.45 23.64 5.82
CA VAL A 251 -6.04 23.95 6.12
C VAL A 251 -5.74 23.63 7.57
N ARG A 252 -5.05 22.54 7.77
CA ARG A 252 -4.61 22.05 9.08
C ARG A 252 -3.35 21.20 8.92
N ARG A 253 -2.74 20.79 10.03
CA ARG A 253 -1.72 19.75 10.01
C ARG A 253 -2.36 18.39 9.71
N TYR A 254 -1.87 17.77 8.66
CA TYR A 254 -2.05 16.34 8.40
C TYR A 254 -0.69 15.65 8.58
N GLY A 255 -0.63 14.42 8.97
CA GLY A 255 0.61 13.65 8.91
C GLY A 255 0.61 12.83 7.63
N PHE A 256 1.81 12.50 7.11
CA PHE A 256 2.01 11.66 5.94
C PHE A 256 2.86 10.45 6.29
N HIS A 257 2.96 9.50 5.36
CA HIS A 257 3.66 8.22 5.59
C HIS A 257 3.13 7.46 6.83
N GLY A 258 1.84 7.62 7.12
CA GLY A 258 1.20 7.06 8.30
C GLY A 258 1.33 5.55 8.41
N THR A 259 1.22 4.84 7.28
CA THR A 259 1.48 3.38 7.23
C THR A 259 2.88 3.03 7.73
N SER A 260 3.88 3.85 7.38
CA SER A 260 5.26 3.67 7.83
C SER A 260 5.43 3.96 9.32
N HIS A 261 4.84 5.07 9.80
CA HIS A 261 4.89 5.45 11.21
C HIS A 261 4.18 4.42 12.08
N LYS A 262 2.98 3.99 11.68
CA LYS A 262 2.22 2.93 12.35
C LYS A 262 2.99 1.60 12.45
N TYR A 263 3.79 1.28 11.43
CA TYR A 263 4.59 0.07 11.43
C TYR A 263 5.77 0.13 12.41
N VAL A 264 6.36 1.32 12.59
CA VAL A 264 7.58 1.50 13.41
C VAL A 264 7.23 1.73 14.88
N ALA A 265 6.06 2.34 15.18
CA ALA A 265 5.57 2.58 16.54
C ALA A 265 5.09 1.30 17.24
#